data_f05af228d18f99e1dd4e6186f8bcf934
#
_entry.id   f05af228d18f99e1dd4e6186f8bcf934
#
_cell.length_a   1.000
_cell.length_b   1.000
_cell.length_c   1.000
_cell.angle_alpha   90.00
_cell.angle_beta   90.00
_cell.angle_gamma   90.00
#
_symmetry.space_group_name_H-M   'P 1'
#
loop_
_entity.id
_entity.type
_entity.pdbx_description
1 polymer ?
#
loop_
_entity_poly.entity_id
_entity_poly.type
_entity_poly.pdbx_seq_one_letter_code
_entity_poly.pdbx_strand_id
1 'polypeptide(L)'
;MSRMVNNTVVSNFASVDRMDLLQLVFGKIYLTPEVHEEVVRGISSGHTFLTHAQQEIGPEDSRWLQLTTYQNQVEFDLYLSLCEPLDFGEASCLAIAKSRGWLFLTDDRAARRLAGTLNVDVSGTLGVLKLAVESDLLELSEGNDLLQQMIRGRYRSPIDDLSEIIEQGSP
;
A
#
# COMPACT_ATOMS: atom_id res chain seq x y z
N MET A 1 7.87 12.69 -4.66
CA MET A 1 8.34 11.29 -4.47
C MET A 1 7.24 10.35 -4.92
N SER A 2 7.54 9.40 -5.82
CA SER A 2 6.56 8.37 -6.24
C SER A 2 6.40 7.30 -5.18
N ARG A 3 5.31 6.53 -5.25
CA ARG A 3 4.93 5.52 -4.25
C ARG A 3 4.62 4.21 -4.94
N MET A 4 5.17 3.14 -4.37
CA MET A 4 4.86 1.77 -4.75
C MET A 4 3.94 1.16 -3.70
N VAL A 5 2.88 0.46 -4.10
CA VAL A 5 1.95 -0.18 -3.17
C VAL A 5 1.85 -1.68 -3.44
N ASN A 6 1.84 -2.48 -2.36
CA ASN A 6 1.53 -3.90 -2.43
C ASN A 6 0.05 -4.18 -2.10
N ASN A 7 -0.34 -5.43 -2.25
CA ASN A 7 -1.72 -5.85 -2.07
C ASN A 7 -2.24 -5.70 -0.63
N THR A 8 -1.40 -5.70 0.40
CA THR A 8 -1.87 -5.60 1.80
C THR A 8 -2.54 -4.26 2.07
N VAL A 9 -1.95 -3.15 1.63
CA VAL A 9 -2.53 -1.81 1.77
C VAL A 9 -3.74 -1.64 0.86
N VAL A 10 -3.65 -2.07 -0.41
CA VAL A 10 -4.79 -2.03 -1.35
C VAL A 10 -6.00 -2.75 -0.77
N SER A 11 -5.81 -3.96 -0.26
CA SER A 11 -6.88 -4.78 0.33
C SER A 11 -7.55 -4.10 1.53
N ASN A 12 -6.78 -3.47 2.41
CA ASN A 12 -7.33 -2.80 3.59
C ASN A 12 -8.26 -1.65 3.19
N PHE A 13 -7.85 -0.79 2.26
CA PHE A 13 -8.69 0.32 1.79
C PHE A 13 -9.87 -0.14 0.92
N ALA A 14 -9.67 -1.16 0.08
CA ALA A 14 -10.75 -1.75 -0.71
C ALA A 14 -11.82 -2.40 0.18
N SER A 15 -11.44 -3.06 1.27
CA SER A 15 -12.36 -3.75 2.17
C SER A 15 -13.35 -2.83 2.90
N VAL A 16 -13.02 -1.56 3.03
CA VAL A 16 -13.87 -0.52 3.64
C VAL A 16 -14.40 0.49 2.62
N ASP A 17 -14.26 0.17 1.32
CA ASP A 17 -14.71 1.01 0.19
C ASP A 17 -14.13 2.44 0.21
N ARG A 18 -12.85 2.58 0.60
CA ARG A 18 -12.16 3.87 0.71
C ARG A 18 -10.84 3.92 -0.08
N MET A 19 -10.84 3.34 -1.29
CA MET A 19 -9.74 3.47 -2.24
C MET A 19 -9.44 4.94 -2.62
N ASP A 20 -10.47 5.79 -2.57
CA ASP A 20 -10.37 7.23 -2.77
C ASP A 20 -9.33 7.90 -1.86
N LEU A 21 -9.17 7.43 -0.62
CA LEU A 21 -8.21 7.99 0.33
C LEU A 21 -6.76 7.83 -0.15
N LEU A 22 -6.43 6.70 -0.77
CA LEU A 22 -5.09 6.52 -1.36
C LEU A 22 -4.82 7.56 -2.45
N GLN A 23 -5.83 7.82 -3.29
CA GLN A 23 -5.74 8.84 -4.34
C GLN A 23 -5.65 10.25 -3.76
N LEU A 24 -6.50 10.59 -2.78
CA LEU A 24 -6.52 11.91 -2.16
C LEU A 24 -5.22 12.24 -1.42
N VAL A 25 -4.65 11.27 -0.71
CA VAL A 25 -3.41 11.46 0.06
C VAL A 25 -2.19 11.52 -0.84
N PHE A 26 -2.11 10.68 -1.85
CA PHE A 26 -0.88 10.48 -2.62
C PHE A 26 -0.96 10.89 -4.10
N GLY A 27 -2.16 11.10 -4.63
CA GLY A 27 -2.37 11.30 -6.05
C GLY A 27 -2.13 10.02 -6.85
N LYS A 28 -1.04 9.99 -7.60
CA LYS A 28 -0.62 8.84 -8.41
C LYS A 28 0.19 7.85 -7.57
N ILE A 29 -0.17 6.57 -7.66
CA ILE A 29 0.50 5.44 -7.00
C ILE A 29 0.77 4.34 -8.03
N TYR A 30 1.83 3.57 -7.82
CA TYR A 30 2.26 2.50 -8.70
C TYR A 30 2.16 1.13 -8.03
N LEU A 31 1.84 0.12 -8.82
CA LEU A 31 1.92 -1.30 -8.46
C LEU A 31 2.48 -2.10 -9.63
N THR A 32 2.89 -3.32 -9.33
CA THR A 32 3.47 -4.23 -10.32
C THR A 32 2.43 -5.17 -10.92
N PRO A 33 2.70 -5.79 -12.09
CA PRO A 33 1.86 -6.86 -12.61
C PRO A 33 1.65 -8.00 -11.61
N GLU A 34 2.66 -8.34 -10.80
CA GLU A 34 2.59 -9.37 -9.76
C GLU A 34 1.53 -9.02 -8.70
N VAL A 35 1.50 -7.77 -8.23
CA VAL A 35 0.45 -7.29 -7.30
C VAL A 35 -0.92 -7.29 -7.99
N HIS A 36 -1.00 -6.88 -9.24
CA HIS A 36 -2.26 -6.94 -9.99
C HIS A 36 -2.79 -8.38 -10.09
N GLU A 37 -1.92 -9.36 -10.36
CA GLU A 37 -2.31 -10.78 -10.35
C GLU A 37 -2.82 -11.25 -8.98
N GLU A 38 -2.24 -10.76 -7.89
CA GLU A 38 -2.73 -11.05 -6.54
C GLU A 38 -4.14 -10.48 -6.31
N VAL A 39 -4.41 -9.26 -6.77
CA VAL A 39 -5.75 -8.66 -6.73
C VAL A 39 -6.74 -9.52 -7.50
N VAL A 40 -6.42 -9.91 -8.73
CA VAL A 40 -7.28 -10.76 -9.57
C VAL A 40 -7.53 -12.12 -8.92
N ARG A 41 -6.49 -12.77 -8.37
CA ARG A 41 -6.64 -14.03 -7.63
C ARG A 41 -7.49 -13.87 -6.38
N GLY A 42 -7.35 -12.76 -5.66
CA GLY A 42 -8.18 -12.45 -4.50
C GLY A 42 -9.66 -12.38 -4.87
N ILE A 43 -10.01 -11.71 -5.97
CA ILE A 43 -11.39 -11.64 -6.48
C ILE A 43 -11.89 -13.06 -6.81
N SER A 44 -11.11 -13.87 -7.53
CA SER A 44 -11.45 -15.24 -7.89
C SER A 44 -11.62 -16.15 -6.68
N SER A 45 -10.96 -15.83 -5.55
CA SER A 45 -11.06 -16.55 -4.27
C SER A 45 -12.19 -16.04 -3.38
N GLY A 46 -13.03 -15.12 -3.85
CA GLY A 46 -14.20 -14.62 -3.13
C GLY A 46 -14.03 -13.28 -2.44
N HIS A 47 -12.87 -12.61 -2.52
CA HIS A 47 -12.67 -11.26 -1.99
C HIS A 47 -13.19 -10.21 -2.97
N THR A 48 -14.51 -10.18 -3.15
CA THR A 48 -15.18 -9.35 -4.18
C THR A 48 -14.99 -7.85 -3.99
N PHE A 49 -14.67 -7.38 -2.78
CA PHE A 49 -14.33 -5.99 -2.50
C PHE A 49 -13.12 -5.49 -3.30
N LEU A 50 -12.21 -6.39 -3.71
CA LEU A 50 -11.06 -6.05 -4.55
C LEU A 50 -11.44 -5.65 -5.99
N THR A 51 -12.70 -5.85 -6.41
CA THR A 51 -13.18 -5.44 -7.73
C THR A 51 -13.06 -3.92 -7.91
N HIS A 52 -13.31 -3.12 -6.87
CA HIS A 52 -13.12 -1.67 -6.93
C HIS A 52 -11.64 -1.31 -7.16
N ALA A 53 -10.71 -1.97 -6.45
CA ALA A 53 -9.29 -1.78 -6.67
C ALA A 53 -8.88 -2.14 -8.11
N GLN A 54 -9.36 -3.26 -8.63
CA GLN A 54 -9.09 -3.69 -10.02
C GLN A 54 -9.56 -2.65 -11.05
N GLN A 55 -10.70 -2.01 -10.84
CA GLN A 55 -11.23 -0.97 -11.74
C GLN A 55 -10.36 0.29 -11.77
N GLU A 56 -9.64 0.58 -10.69
CA GLU A 56 -8.75 1.73 -10.59
C GLU A 56 -7.34 1.47 -11.16
N ILE A 57 -6.98 0.20 -11.39
CA ILE A 57 -5.69 -0.18 -11.95
C ILE A 57 -5.70 0.02 -13.47
N GLY A 58 -4.68 0.65 -14.00
CA GLY A 58 -4.52 0.84 -15.44
C GLY A 58 -3.08 1.10 -15.87
N PRO A 59 -2.84 1.13 -17.19
CA PRO A 59 -1.53 1.49 -17.73
C PRO A 59 -1.15 2.92 -17.35
N GLU A 60 0.13 3.23 -17.55
CA GLU A 60 0.69 4.54 -17.23
C GLU A 60 -0.15 5.67 -17.84
N ASP A 61 -0.38 6.72 -17.04
CA ASP A 61 -1.18 7.91 -17.37
C ASP A 61 -2.67 7.71 -17.70
N SER A 62 -3.20 6.50 -17.55
CA SER A 62 -4.64 6.23 -17.76
C SER A 62 -5.47 6.24 -16.48
N ARG A 63 -4.87 5.90 -15.34
CA ARG A 63 -5.50 5.78 -14.02
C ARG A 63 -4.58 6.33 -12.94
N TRP A 64 -5.12 6.62 -11.75
CA TRP A 64 -4.31 7.05 -10.62
C TRP A 64 -3.51 5.89 -9.99
N LEU A 65 -4.01 4.67 -10.09
CA LEU A 65 -3.33 3.44 -9.67
C LEU A 65 -2.73 2.77 -10.91
N GLN A 66 -1.42 2.93 -11.10
CA GLN A 66 -0.75 2.65 -12.36
C GLN A 66 0.13 1.41 -12.31
N LEU A 67 0.09 0.64 -13.38
CA LEU A 67 1.02 -0.46 -13.58
C LEU A 67 2.40 0.09 -13.95
N THR A 68 3.42 -0.46 -13.29
CA THR A 68 4.83 -0.25 -13.66
C THR A 68 5.57 -1.59 -13.59
N THR A 69 6.61 -1.72 -14.40
CA THR A 69 7.44 -2.93 -14.47
C THR A 69 8.91 -2.57 -14.43
N TYR A 70 9.77 -3.59 -14.40
CA TYR A 70 11.23 -3.42 -14.38
C TYR A 70 11.71 -2.64 -15.61
N GLN A 71 12.56 -1.65 -15.39
CA GLN A 71 13.14 -0.82 -16.46
C GLN A 71 14.54 -1.26 -16.86
N ASN A 72 15.21 -2.07 -16.04
CA ASN A 72 16.58 -2.52 -16.28
C ASN A 72 16.87 -3.84 -15.56
N GLN A 73 18.00 -4.43 -15.90
CA GLN A 73 18.42 -5.72 -15.34
C GLN A 73 18.69 -5.64 -13.82
N VAL A 74 19.13 -4.50 -13.29
CA VAL A 74 19.40 -4.33 -11.86
C VAL A 74 18.14 -4.47 -11.02
N GLU A 75 17.02 -3.86 -11.47
CA GLU A 75 15.71 -4.02 -10.82
C GLU A 75 15.25 -5.48 -10.82
N PHE A 76 15.42 -6.15 -11.95
CA PHE A 76 15.00 -7.55 -12.11
C PHE A 76 15.87 -8.50 -11.28
N ASP A 77 17.19 -8.33 -11.26
CA ASP A 77 18.10 -9.15 -10.44
C ASP A 77 17.84 -8.97 -8.96
N LEU A 78 17.54 -7.74 -8.52
CA LEU A 78 17.16 -7.48 -7.13
C LEU A 78 15.82 -8.17 -6.81
N TYR A 79 14.82 -8.09 -7.69
CA TYR A 79 13.56 -8.82 -7.52
C TYR A 79 13.80 -10.31 -7.33
N LEU A 80 14.60 -10.95 -8.20
CA LEU A 80 14.91 -12.38 -8.07
C LEU A 80 15.54 -12.72 -6.73
N SER A 81 16.43 -11.88 -6.21
CA SER A 81 17.07 -12.08 -4.90
C SER A 81 16.09 -11.94 -3.72
N LEU A 82 14.99 -11.24 -3.90
CA LEU A 82 13.96 -11.01 -2.88
C LEU A 82 12.83 -12.05 -2.91
N CYS A 83 12.70 -12.83 -3.98
CA CYS A 83 11.63 -13.84 -4.12
C CYS A 83 11.72 -15.02 -3.14
N GLU A 84 12.87 -15.27 -2.52
CA GLU A 84 13.00 -16.33 -1.53
C GLU A 84 12.38 -15.93 -0.17
N PRO A 85 12.69 -14.73 0.38
CA PRO A 85 12.14 -14.29 1.66
C PRO A 85 10.76 -13.61 1.56
N LEU A 86 10.32 -13.16 0.36
CA LEU A 86 9.07 -12.43 0.13
C LEU A 86 8.22 -13.13 -0.94
N ASP A 87 6.93 -12.83 -0.95
CA ASP A 87 6.10 -13.18 -2.11
C ASP A 87 6.44 -12.30 -3.33
N PHE A 88 5.93 -12.68 -4.50
CA PHE A 88 6.30 -12.03 -5.76
C PHE A 88 5.85 -10.57 -5.82
N GLY A 89 4.69 -10.24 -5.30
CA GLY A 89 4.19 -8.86 -5.26
C GLY A 89 5.03 -7.96 -4.36
N GLU A 90 5.39 -8.44 -3.17
CA GLU A 90 6.26 -7.71 -2.23
C GLU A 90 7.68 -7.56 -2.78
N ALA A 91 8.26 -8.64 -3.31
CA ALA A 91 9.59 -8.64 -3.89
C ALA A 91 9.70 -7.66 -5.06
N SER A 92 8.74 -7.66 -5.98
CA SER A 92 8.71 -6.77 -7.15
C SER A 92 8.58 -5.30 -6.74
N CYS A 93 7.67 -5.01 -5.81
CA CYS A 93 7.47 -3.65 -5.29
C CYS A 93 8.73 -3.12 -4.61
N LEU A 94 9.34 -3.93 -3.73
CA LEU A 94 10.53 -3.53 -2.99
C LEU A 94 11.74 -3.32 -3.90
N ALA A 95 11.93 -4.19 -4.91
CA ALA A 95 13.03 -4.05 -5.89
C ALA A 95 12.93 -2.73 -6.66
N ILE A 96 11.75 -2.40 -7.16
CA ILE A 96 11.51 -1.16 -7.91
C ILE A 96 11.62 0.05 -6.97
N ALA A 97 11.01 0.01 -5.79
CA ALA A 97 11.08 1.11 -4.82
C ALA A 97 12.54 1.42 -4.42
N LYS A 98 13.36 0.38 -4.18
CA LYS A 98 14.79 0.54 -3.89
C LYS A 98 15.53 1.20 -5.02
N SER A 99 15.37 0.71 -6.23
CA SER A 99 16.12 1.19 -7.40
C SER A 99 15.77 2.63 -7.78
N ARG A 100 14.51 3.02 -7.59
CA ARG A 100 14.01 4.34 -8.00
C ARG A 100 13.91 5.36 -6.87
N GLY A 101 14.25 4.98 -5.62
CA GLY A 101 14.12 5.85 -4.45
C GLY A 101 12.66 6.23 -4.15
N TRP A 102 11.74 5.28 -4.32
CA TRP A 102 10.32 5.48 -4.08
C TRP A 102 9.91 4.99 -2.69
N LEU A 103 8.89 5.64 -2.12
CA LEU A 103 8.24 5.16 -0.89
C LEU A 103 7.52 3.84 -1.16
N PHE A 104 7.71 2.85 -0.29
CA PHE A 104 7.01 1.57 -0.37
C PHE A 104 5.87 1.50 0.65
N LEU A 105 4.65 1.31 0.16
CA LEU A 105 3.43 1.19 0.98
C LEU A 105 3.14 -0.29 1.19
N THR A 106 3.38 -0.78 2.41
CA THR A 106 3.17 -2.18 2.79
C THR A 106 2.88 -2.31 4.28
N ASP A 107 1.98 -3.24 4.65
CA ASP A 107 1.75 -3.64 6.04
C ASP A 107 2.46 -4.97 6.38
N ASP A 108 3.06 -5.64 5.41
CA ASP A 108 3.77 -6.89 5.67
C ASP A 108 5.05 -6.66 6.48
N ARG A 109 5.21 -7.44 7.55
CA ARG A 109 6.34 -7.30 8.49
C ARG A 109 7.68 -7.74 7.88
N ALA A 110 7.67 -8.77 7.05
CA ALA A 110 8.91 -9.25 6.40
C ALA A 110 9.37 -8.25 5.36
N ALA A 111 8.45 -7.74 4.52
CA ALA A 111 8.73 -6.70 3.54
C ALA A 111 9.24 -5.41 4.20
N ARG A 112 8.62 -4.95 5.30
CA ARG A 112 9.07 -3.76 6.05
C ARG A 112 10.47 -3.94 6.64
N ARG A 113 10.78 -5.11 7.18
CA ARG A 113 12.12 -5.42 7.73
C ARG A 113 13.20 -5.39 6.65
N LEU A 114 12.94 -6.03 5.50
CA LEU A 114 13.87 -6.03 4.38
C LEU A 114 14.02 -4.64 3.76
N ALA A 115 12.94 -3.88 3.63
CA ALA A 115 13.01 -2.48 3.21
C ALA A 115 13.95 -1.66 4.10
N GLY A 116 13.87 -1.85 5.43
CA GLY A 116 14.78 -1.21 6.37
C GLY A 116 16.25 -1.57 6.12
N THR A 117 16.57 -2.84 5.87
CA THR A 117 17.96 -3.25 5.54
C THR A 117 18.45 -2.70 4.20
N LEU A 118 17.54 -2.42 3.29
CA LEU A 118 17.84 -1.84 1.99
C LEU A 118 17.78 -0.31 1.98
N ASN A 119 17.49 0.34 3.11
CA ASN A 119 17.30 1.78 3.22
C ASN A 119 16.20 2.28 2.26
N VAL A 120 15.06 1.60 2.24
CA VAL A 120 13.84 2.01 1.53
C VAL A 120 12.86 2.56 2.54
N ASP A 121 12.36 3.76 2.31
CA ASP A 121 11.33 4.37 3.14
C ASP A 121 10.03 3.56 3.00
N VAL A 122 9.37 3.29 4.13
CA VAL A 122 8.14 2.52 4.17
C VAL A 122 7.04 3.25 4.91
N SER A 123 5.81 3.06 4.45
CA SER A 123 4.59 3.40 5.16
C SER A 123 3.61 2.24 5.03
N GLY A 124 2.40 2.39 5.55
CA GLY A 124 1.36 1.37 5.46
C GLY A 124 -0.01 1.97 5.73
N THR A 125 -0.99 1.14 5.96
CA THR A 125 -2.39 1.56 6.19
C THR A 125 -2.50 2.63 7.27
N LEU A 126 -1.83 2.46 8.41
CA LEU A 126 -1.84 3.47 9.49
C LEU A 126 -1.23 4.80 9.07
N GLY A 127 -0.15 4.76 8.30
CA GLY A 127 0.48 5.98 7.77
C GLY A 127 -0.42 6.74 6.81
N VAL A 128 -1.21 6.05 5.99
CA VAL A 128 -2.21 6.66 5.10
C VAL A 128 -3.33 7.30 5.91
N LEU A 129 -3.90 6.58 6.88
CA LEU A 129 -4.96 7.11 7.75
C LEU A 129 -4.48 8.33 8.55
N LYS A 130 -3.26 8.25 9.11
CA LYS A 130 -2.63 9.38 9.80
C LYS A 130 -2.53 10.60 8.89
N LEU A 131 -1.97 10.45 7.69
CA LEU A 131 -1.84 11.54 6.73
C LEU A 131 -3.19 12.11 6.31
N ALA A 132 -4.22 11.27 6.14
CA ALA A 132 -5.56 11.72 5.81
C ALA A 132 -6.16 12.61 6.90
N VAL A 133 -5.95 12.26 8.17
CA VAL A 133 -6.41 13.08 9.31
C VAL A 133 -5.58 14.37 9.43
N GLU A 134 -4.25 14.28 9.36
CA GLU A 134 -3.36 15.45 9.45
C GLU A 134 -3.50 16.44 8.29
N SER A 135 -4.07 15.98 7.15
CA SER A 135 -4.37 16.81 5.98
C SER A 135 -5.83 17.27 5.90
N ASP A 136 -6.59 17.13 6.97
CA ASP A 136 -8.02 17.49 7.05
C ASP A 136 -8.90 16.81 5.98
N LEU A 137 -8.47 15.64 5.49
CA LEU A 137 -9.27 14.80 4.59
C LEU A 137 -10.25 13.91 5.34
N LEU A 138 -9.98 13.64 6.61
CA LEU A 138 -10.80 12.89 7.55
C LEU A 138 -10.77 13.56 8.92
N GLU A 139 -11.90 13.54 9.62
CA GLU A 139 -11.90 13.76 11.06
C GLU A 139 -11.24 12.56 11.79
N LEU A 140 -10.62 12.79 12.95
CA LEU A 140 -9.99 11.70 13.73
C LEU A 140 -10.98 10.57 14.05
N SER A 141 -12.23 10.91 14.38
CA SER A 141 -13.29 9.94 14.63
C SER A 141 -13.60 9.05 13.42
N GLU A 142 -13.66 9.65 12.23
CA GLU A 142 -13.86 8.89 10.98
C GLU A 142 -12.68 7.99 10.67
N GLY A 143 -11.45 8.47 10.88
CA GLY A 143 -10.24 7.68 10.73
C GLY A 143 -10.23 6.47 11.66
N ASN A 144 -10.62 6.65 12.92
CA ASN A 144 -10.75 5.57 13.90
C ASN A 144 -11.85 4.57 13.54
N ASP A 145 -12.99 5.03 13.03
CA ASP A 145 -14.07 4.15 12.57
C ASP A 145 -13.60 3.27 11.39
N LEU A 146 -12.84 3.84 10.45
CA LEU A 146 -12.25 3.08 9.35
C LEU A 146 -11.22 2.07 9.84
N LEU A 147 -10.33 2.46 10.75
CA LEU A 147 -9.36 1.56 11.37
C LEU A 147 -10.05 0.38 12.02
N GLN A 148 -11.10 0.61 12.81
CA GLN A 148 -11.87 -0.44 13.46
C GLN A 148 -12.58 -1.37 12.45
N GLN A 149 -13.09 -0.83 11.34
CA GLN A 149 -13.66 -1.64 10.26
C GLN A 149 -12.59 -2.53 9.60
N MET A 150 -11.41 -1.99 9.31
CA MET A 150 -10.28 -2.75 8.76
C MET A 150 -9.82 -3.87 9.70
N ILE A 151 -9.73 -3.59 11.02
CA ILE A 151 -9.38 -4.60 12.03
C ILE A 151 -10.41 -5.73 12.07
N ARG A 152 -11.71 -5.42 12.03
CA ARG A 152 -12.78 -6.44 11.90
C ARG A 152 -12.66 -7.23 10.60
N GLY A 153 -12.19 -6.60 9.53
CA GLY A 153 -11.88 -7.21 8.24
C GLY A 153 -10.55 -7.97 8.19
N ARG A 154 -9.92 -8.25 9.35
CA ARG A 154 -8.66 -9.00 9.54
C ARG A 154 -7.37 -8.22 9.31
N TYR A 155 -7.39 -6.89 9.22
CA TYR A 155 -6.17 -6.11 9.30
C TYR A 155 -5.52 -6.27 10.68
N ARG A 156 -4.24 -6.65 10.70
CA ARG A 156 -3.47 -6.81 11.94
C ARG A 156 -2.80 -5.49 12.32
N SER A 157 -3.60 -4.56 12.83
CA SER A 157 -3.08 -3.28 13.29
C SER A 157 -2.30 -3.43 14.61
N PRO A 158 -1.17 -2.74 14.77
CA PRO A 158 -0.45 -2.67 16.04
C PRO A 158 -1.10 -1.71 17.06
N ILE A 159 -2.05 -0.88 16.65
CA ILE A 159 -2.80 0.08 17.48
C ILE A 159 -4.29 -0.03 17.18
N ASP A 160 -5.11 0.39 18.14
CA ASP A 160 -6.57 0.40 18.01
C ASP A 160 -7.14 1.82 17.83
N ASP A 161 -6.35 2.86 18.08
CA ASP A 161 -6.73 4.26 18.01
C ASP A 161 -5.63 5.10 17.36
N LEU A 162 -5.99 5.90 16.35
CA LEU A 162 -5.05 6.76 15.62
C LEU A 162 -4.48 7.89 16.49
N SER A 163 -5.13 8.26 17.57
CA SER A 163 -4.60 9.27 18.50
C SER A 163 -3.25 8.87 19.10
N GLU A 164 -2.92 7.57 19.10
CA GLU A 164 -1.61 7.07 19.56
C GLU A 164 -0.44 7.50 18.66
N ILE A 165 -0.72 7.82 17.38
CA ILE A 165 0.30 8.16 16.39
C ILE A 165 0.12 9.54 15.76
N ILE A 166 -1.03 10.19 15.97
CA ILE A 166 -1.26 11.58 15.56
C ILE A 166 -0.74 12.49 16.64
N GLU A 167 0.24 13.32 16.32
CA GLU A 167 0.70 14.37 17.22
C GLU A 167 -0.47 15.34 17.45
N GLN A 168 -0.91 15.46 18.70
CA GLN A 168 -1.83 16.52 19.07
C GLN A 168 -1.07 17.83 18.82
N GLY A 169 -1.50 18.57 17.80
CA GLY A 169 -0.94 19.86 17.50
C GLY A 169 -0.96 20.69 18.77
N SER A 170 0.22 21.12 19.23
CA SER A 170 0.32 22.07 20.34
C SER A 170 -0.48 23.31 19.97
N PRO A 171 -1.28 23.86 20.91
CA PRO A 171 -2.09 25.05 20.69
C PRO A 171 -1.22 26.28 20.39
#